data_783dc39f335d9784f222292f533d7113
#
_entry.id   783dc39f335d9784f222292f533d7113
#
_cell.length_a   1.000
_cell.length_b   1.000
_cell.length_c   1.000
_cell.angle_alpha   90.00
_cell.angle_beta   90.00
_cell.angle_gamma   90.00
#
_symmetry.space_group_name_H-M   'P 1'
#
loop_
_entity.id
_entity.type
_entity.pdbx_description
1 polymer ?
#
loop_
_entity_poly.entity_id
_entity_poly.type
_entity_poly.pdbx_seq_one_letter_code
_entity_poly.pdbx_strand_id
1 'polypeptide(L)'
;MVPVSDGSVWGEHVRVIGFDHLVLNVEDVERALGFYCGPLGLEPVRVDEWRAGKAPFPSVRVSPDTIIDLVQRDRGESNVDHFCLVVEPLDWQQVVDAGGFTVVDGPGRRFGARGHAESLYVLDPDGNTVELRWYPPEA
;
A
#
# COMPACT_ATOMS: atom_id res chain seq x y z
N MET A 1 -6.88 5.72 22.27
CA MET A 1 -6.54 4.35 22.03
C MET A 1 -6.38 3.57 23.32
N VAL A 2 -6.92 2.39 23.37
CA VAL A 2 -6.84 1.57 24.56
C VAL A 2 -5.43 0.98 24.69
N PRO A 3 -4.77 1.14 25.80
CA PRO A 3 -3.45 0.55 25.96
C PRO A 3 -3.55 -0.97 26.02
N VAL A 4 -2.54 -1.62 25.48
CA VAL A 4 -2.47 -3.07 25.44
C VAL A 4 -1.76 -3.55 26.67
N SER A 5 -2.34 -3.31 27.83
CA SER A 5 -1.66 -3.57 29.07
C SER A 5 -1.50 -5.05 29.37
N ASP A 6 -2.44 -5.86 28.95
CA ASP A 6 -2.41 -7.29 29.27
C ASP A 6 -2.22 -8.17 28.04
N GLY A 7 -2.26 -7.57 26.85
CA GLY A 7 -2.11 -8.31 25.62
C GLY A 7 -3.28 -9.25 25.31
N SER A 8 -4.27 -9.33 26.17
CA SER A 8 -5.34 -10.30 25.98
C SER A 8 -6.30 -9.94 24.86
N VAL A 9 -6.52 -8.62 24.65
CA VAL A 9 -7.42 -8.13 23.62
C VAL A 9 -6.71 -7.89 22.32
N TRP A 10 -5.56 -7.29 22.40
CA TRP A 10 -4.80 -6.85 21.23
C TRP A 10 -3.72 -7.83 20.83
N GLY A 11 -3.29 -8.67 21.75
CA GLY A 11 -2.45 -9.83 21.65
C GLY A 11 -1.46 -9.89 20.54
N GLU A 12 -1.07 -11.08 20.19
CA GLU A 12 -0.13 -11.34 19.12
C GLU A 12 -0.81 -11.31 17.80
N HIS A 13 -0.43 -10.38 17.01
CA HIS A 13 -1.03 -10.15 15.75
C HIS A 13 -0.01 -9.72 14.75
N VAL A 14 -0.50 -9.13 13.70
CA VAL A 14 0.31 -8.49 12.68
C VAL A 14 1.07 -7.33 13.30
N ARG A 15 2.38 -7.30 13.12
CA ARG A 15 3.22 -6.23 13.63
C ARG A 15 3.61 -5.30 12.49
N VAL A 16 3.10 -4.08 12.54
CA VAL A 16 3.42 -3.07 11.55
C VAL A 16 4.79 -2.51 11.85
N ILE A 17 5.65 -2.44 10.81
CA ILE A 17 7.01 -1.93 10.94
C ILE A 17 7.31 -0.81 9.97
N GLY A 18 6.39 -0.42 9.10
CA GLY A 18 6.65 0.68 8.18
C GLY A 18 5.48 1.02 7.30
N PHE A 19 5.62 2.09 6.56
CA PHE A 19 4.64 2.56 5.60
C PHE A 19 5.17 2.31 4.19
N ASP A 20 4.42 1.64 3.36
CA ASP A 20 4.89 1.27 2.02
C ASP A 20 4.45 2.27 0.97
N HIS A 21 3.15 2.47 0.81
CA HIS A 21 2.67 3.37 -0.24
C HIS A 21 1.26 3.86 0.04
N LEU A 22 0.94 4.97 -0.61
CA LEU A 22 -0.37 5.58 -0.64
C LEU A 22 -0.82 5.56 -2.10
N VAL A 23 -2.07 5.25 -2.36
CA VAL A 23 -2.62 5.24 -3.72
C VAL A 23 -3.60 6.39 -3.87
N LEU A 24 -3.26 7.34 -4.74
CA LEU A 24 -4.10 8.49 -5.04
C LEU A 24 -4.83 8.29 -6.35
N ASN A 25 -6.10 8.61 -6.37
CA ASN A 25 -6.86 8.75 -7.59
C ASN A 25 -6.65 10.16 -8.12
N VAL A 26 -6.16 10.27 -9.35
CA VAL A 26 -5.90 11.55 -9.99
C VAL A 26 -6.60 11.59 -11.33
N GLU A 27 -7.06 12.77 -11.71
CA GLU A 27 -7.80 12.92 -12.97
C GLU A 27 -6.90 12.87 -14.19
N ASP A 28 -5.65 13.27 -14.03
CA ASP A 28 -4.68 13.32 -15.11
C ASP A 28 -3.31 12.94 -14.56
N VAL A 29 -2.87 11.74 -14.89
CA VAL A 29 -1.60 11.20 -14.35
C VAL A 29 -0.40 12.01 -14.84
N GLU A 30 -0.37 12.41 -16.11
CA GLU A 30 0.77 13.17 -16.61
C GLU A 30 0.88 14.53 -15.90
N ARG A 31 -0.25 15.16 -15.63
CA ARG A 31 -0.26 16.43 -14.89
C ARG A 31 0.22 16.21 -13.45
N ALA A 32 -0.22 15.13 -12.82
CA ALA A 32 0.23 14.81 -11.47
C ALA A 32 1.73 14.54 -11.43
N LEU A 33 2.26 13.78 -12.40
CA LEU A 33 3.70 13.54 -12.51
C LEU A 33 4.47 14.86 -12.66
N GLY A 34 3.94 15.79 -13.46
CA GLY A 34 4.57 17.10 -13.62
C GLY A 34 4.71 17.84 -12.31
N PHE A 35 3.74 17.72 -11.44
CA PHE A 35 3.78 18.37 -10.12
C PHE A 35 4.74 17.66 -9.17
N TYR A 36 4.60 16.34 -9.02
CA TYR A 36 5.39 15.62 -8.03
C TYR A 36 6.86 15.49 -8.43
N CYS A 37 7.15 15.32 -9.72
CA CYS A 37 8.52 15.19 -10.19
C CYS A 37 9.17 16.54 -10.50
N GLY A 38 8.38 17.55 -10.80
CA GLY A 38 8.87 18.90 -11.08
C GLY A 38 9.16 19.68 -9.81
N PRO A 39 8.24 20.53 -9.35
CA PRO A 39 8.49 21.38 -8.18
C PRO A 39 8.85 20.59 -6.92
N LEU A 40 8.30 19.39 -6.73
CA LEU A 40 8.64 18.59 -5.54
C LEU A 40 9.87 17.71 -5.75
N GLY A 41 10.29 17.50 -6.98
CA GLY A 41 11.53 16.80 -7.28
C GLY A 41 11.54 15.32 -6.92
N LEU A 42 10.37 14.68 -6.81
CA LEU A 42 10.33 13.26 -6.51
C LEU A 42 10.74 12.44 -7.73
N GLU A 43 11.36 11.29 -7.48
CA GLU A 43 11.85 10.45 -8.54
C GLU A 43 10.71 9.62 -9.14
N PRO A 44 10.58 9.58 -10.47
CA PRO A 44 9.55 8.77 -11.11
C PRO A 44 9.85 7.27 -10.99
N VAL A 45 8.80 6.47 -10.83
CA VAL A 45 8.90 5.01 -10.72
C VAL A 45 7.92 4.39 -11.71
N ARG A 46 8.44 3.56 -12.61
CA ARG A 46 7.68 2.85 -13.66
C ARG A 46 6.94 3.78 -14.64
N VAL A 47 7.40 5.01 -14.80
CA VAL A 47 6.72 5.94 -15.70
C VAL A 47 6.82 5.51 -17.15
N ASP A 48 8.02 5.08 -17.60
CA ASP A 48 8.20 4.63 -18.96
C ASP A 48 7.40 3.36 -19.23
N GLU A 49 7.36 2.44 -18.29
CA GLU A 49 6.58 1.21 -18.38
C GLU A 49 5.09 1.53 -18.47
N TRP A 50 4.63 2.48 -17.66
CA TRP A 50 3.23 2.88 -17.71
C TRP A 50 2.88 3.52 -19.05
N ARG A 51 3.72 4.43 -19.55
CA ARG A 51 3.48 5.06 -20.85
C ARG A 51 3.49 4.05 -21.99
N ALA A 52 4.25 2.98 -21.85
CA ALA A 52 4.31 1.90 -22.83
C ALA A 52 3.17 0.88 -22.68
N GLY A 53 2.30 1.06 -21.70
CA GLY A 53 1.20 0.13 -21.44
C GLY A 53 1.63 -1.15 -20.72
N LYS A 54 2.83 -1.17 -20.13
CA LYS A 54 3.37 -2.34 -19.45
C LYS A 54 3.15 -2.32 -17.95
N ALA A 55 2.70 -1.19 -17.40
CA ALA A 55 2.34 -1.06 -15.99
C ALA A 55 1.01 -0.32 -15.93
N PRO A 56 0.14 -0.70 -14.99
CA PRO A 56 -1.19 -0.08 -14.93
C PRO A 56 -1.19 1.34 -14.36
N PHE A 57 -0.13 1.72 -13.65
CA PHE A 57 0.01 3.07 -13.10
C PHE A 57 1.48 3.36 -12.81
N PRO A 58 1.89 4.62 -12.81
CA PRO A 58 3.22 5.01 -12.36
C PRO A 58 3.19 5.39 -10.90
N SER A 59 4.37 5.57 -10.32
CA SER A 59 4.51 6.01 -8.94
C SER A 59 5.58 7.07 -8.84
N VAL A 60 5.64 7.75 -7.69
CA VAL A 60 6.72 8.68 -7.37
C VAL A 60 7.34 8.26 -6.04
N ARG A 61 8.65 8.37 -5.95
CA ARG A 61 9.39 7.88 -4.78
C ARG A 61 9.56 8.98 -3.75
N VAL A 62 9.03 8.72 -2.57
CA VAL A 62 9.15 9.65 -1.44
C VAL A 62 10.44 9.38 -0.68
N SER A 63 10.75 8.12 -0.46
CA SER A 63 11.95 7.67 0.25
C SER A 63 12.33 6.30 -0.28
N PRO A 64 13.45 5.71 0.14
CA PRO A 64 13.81 4.36 -0.32
C PRO A 64 12.72 3.32 -0.08
N ASP A 65 11.90 3.52 0.93
CA ASP A 65 10.91 2.53 1.35
C ASP A 65 9.46 2.95 1.08
N THR A 66 9.23 4.15 0.54
CA THR A 66 7.86 4.67 0.40
C THR A 66 7.64 5.31 -0.97
N ILE A 67 6.54 4.94 -1.60
CA ILE A 67 6.13 5.55 -2.87
C ILE A 67 4.68 6.02 -2.78
N ILE A 68 4.29 6.88 -3.71
CA ILE A 68 2.89 7.25 -3.94
C ILE A 68 2.52 6.75 -5.33
N ASP A 69 1.50 5.91 -5.41
CA ASP A 69 0.98 5.41 -6.69
C ASP A 69 -0.05 6.40 -7.21
N LEU A 70 0.00 6.68 -8.51
CA LEU A 70 -0.91 7.62 -9.15
C LEU A 70 -1.81 6.85 -10.12
N VAL A 71 -3.08 6.76 -9.79
CA VAL A 71 -4.04 5.99 -10.58
C VAL A 71 -5.02 6.96 -11.23
N GLN A 72 -5.20 6.83 -12.54
CA GLN A 72 -6.12 7.71 -13.27
C GLN A 72 -7.54 7.28 -13.04
N ARG A 73 -8.28 8.10 -12.31
CA ARG A 73 -9.65 7.79 -11.90
C ARG A 73 -10.30 9.04 -11.35
N ASP A 74 -11.61 9.11 -11.44
CA ASP A 74 -12.35 10.20 -10.81
C ASP A 74 -12.08 10.19 -9.31
N ARG A 75 -11.87 11.37 -8.76
CA ARG A 75 -11.60 11.48 -7.33
C ARG A 75 -12.80 11.08 -6.47
N GLY A 76 -14.00 11.43 -6.91
CA GLY A 76 -15.21 11.10 -6.19
C GLY A 76 -15.17 11.60 -4.76
N GLU A 77 -15.77 10.83 -3.85
CA GLU A 77 -15.74 11.15 -2.42
C GLU A 77 -14.52 10.55 -1.73
N SER A 78 -13.87 9.58 -2.37
CA SER A 78 -12.69 8.92 -1.85
C SER A 78 -11.52 9.14 -2.78
N ASN A 79 -10.67 10.07 -2.41
CA ASN A 79 -9.50 10.44 -3.16
C ASN A 79 -8.36 9.45 -2.98
N VAL A 80 -8.23 8.91 -1.76
CA VAL A 80 -7.24 7.88 -1.46
C VAL A 80 -7.88 6.52 -1.64
N ASP A 81 -7.34 5.74 -2.59
CA ASP A 81 -7.87 4.40 -2.86
C ASP A 81 -7.58 3.47 -1.69
N HIS A 82 -6.34 3.44 -1.26
CA HIS A 82 -5.90 2.67 -0.10
C HIS A 82 -4.50 3.11 0.29
N PHE A 83 -4.05 2.63 1.44
CA PHE A 83 -2.65 2.78 1.82
C PHE A 83 -2.12 1.43 2.28
N CYS A 84 -0.81 1.30 2.28
CA CYS A 84 -0.16 0.03 2.54
C CYS A 84 0.85 0.14 3.67
N LEU A 85 0.74 -0.78 4.61
CA LEU A 85 1.66 -0.88 5.73
C LEU A 85 2.53 -2.11 5.57
N VAL A 86 3.80 -2.00 5.96
CA VAL A 86 4.72 -3.13 5.99
C VAL A 86 4.64 -3.77 7.36
N VAL A 87 4.55 -5.10 7.37
CA VAL A 87 4.45 -5.86 8.61
C VAL A 87 5.61 -6.86 8.70
N GLU A 88 5.82 -7.42 9.86
CA GLU A 88 6.80 -8.48 10.00
C GLU A 88 6.33 -9.73 9.25
N PRO A 89 7.25 -10.52 8.70
CA PRO A 89 6.88 -11.72 7.95
C PRO A 89 5.95 -12.65 8.72
N LEU A 90 4.94 -13.15 8.02
CA LEU A 90 3.96 -14.05 8.61
C LEU A 90 3.29 -14.86 7.50
N ASP A 91 2.47 -15.82 7.90
CA ASP A 91 1.70 -16.65 6.97
C ASP A 91 0.31 -16.03 6.81
N TRP A 92 0.02 -15.50 5.61
CA TRP A 92 -1.26 -14.84 5.36
C TRP A 92 -2.45 -15.78 5.56
N GLN A 93 -2.28 -17.07 5.29
CA GLN A 93 -3.39 -18.00 5.47
C GLN A 93 -3.77 -18.12 6.95
N GLN A 94 -2.79 -18.08 7.83
CA GLN A 94 -3.08 -18.08 9.26
C GLN A 94 -3.84 -16.84 9.70
N VAL A 95 -3.50 -15.67 9.11
CA VAL A 95 -4.21 -14.42 9.40
C VAL A 95 -5.66 -14.52 8.95
N VAL A 96 -5.89 -15.02 7.74
CA VAL A 96 -7.23 -15.17 7.20
C VAL A 96 -8.04 -16.16 8.05
N ASP A 97 -7.43 -17.29 8.40
CA ASP A 97 -8.13 -18.33 9.17
C ASP A 97 -8.46 -17.89 10.58
N ALA A 98 -7.65 -17.00 11.15
CA ALA A 98 -7.89 -16.49 12.50
C ALA A 98 -9.12 -15.59 12.58
N GLY A 99 -9.55 -14.99 11.46
CA GLY A 99 -10.80 -14.25 11.38
C GLY A 99 -10.79 -12.90 12.09
N GLY A 100 -9.62 -12.35 12.40
CA GLY A 100 -9.52 -11.06 13.08
C GLY A 100 -9.68 -9.85 12.18
N PHE A 101 -9.70 -10.05 10.87
CA PHE A 101 -9.81 -8.97 9.89
C PHE A 101 -10.95 -9.22 8.93
N THR A 102 -11.55 -8.13 8.45
CA THR A 102 -12.47 -8.19 7.31
C THR A 102 -11.62 -8.14 6.05
N VAL A 103 -11.40 -9.28 5.43
CA VAL A 103 -10.56 -9.39 4.23
C VAL A 103 -11.39 -9.06 3.00
N VAL A 104 -10.88 -8.19 2.14
CA VAL A 104 -11.57 -7.81 0.90
C VAL A 104 -10.85 -8.28 -0.33
N ASP A 105 -9.54 -8.57 -0.26
CA ASP A 105 -8.78 -9.07 -1.40
C ASP A 105 -7.49 -9.72 -0.92
N GLY A 106 -7.05 -10.72 -1.65
CA GLY A 106 -5.79 -11.41 -1.38
C GLY A 106 -5.94 -12.61 -0.44
N PRO A 107 -4.84 -13.27 -0.10
CA PRO A 107 -3.45 -12.87 -0.42
C PRO A 107 -3.17 -12.92 -1.93
N GLY A 108 -2.36 -12.00 -2.39
CA GLY A 108 -2.00 -11.93 -3.79
C GLY A 108 -0.77 -11.07 -4.02
N ARG A 109 -0.11 -11.31 -5.14
CA ARG A 109 1.12 -10.61 -5.48
C ARG A 109 0.79 -9.20 -5.99
N ARG A 110 1.44 -8.20 -5.40
CA ARG A 110 1.22 -6.79 -5.77
C ARG A 110 2.54 -6.04 -5.78
N PHE A 111 2.62 -5.01 -6.61
CA PHE A 111 3.78 -4.11 -6.64
C PHE A 111 3.71 -3.12 -5.47
N GLY A 112 4.86 -2.80 -4.90
CA GLY A 112 4.98 -1.83 -3.83
C GLY A 112 6.31 -1.11 -3.86
N ALA A 113 6.61 -0.38 -2.82
CA ALA A 113 7.77 0.51 -2.77
C ALA A 113 9.11 -0.21 -2.98
N ARG A 114 9.19 -1.46 -2.55
CA ARG A 114 10.42 -2.26 -2.66
C ARG A 114 10.24 -3.44 -3.59
N GLY A 115 9.29 -3.37 -4.53
CA GLY A 115 9.05 -4.41 -5.50
C GLY A 115 7.79 -5.21 -5.18
N HIS A 116 7.70 -6.39 -5.77
CA HIS A 116 6.51 -7.24 -5.61
C HIS A 116 6.57 -8.04 -4.30
N ALA A 117 5.42 -8.20 -3.70
CA ALA A 117 5.27 -9.01 -2.49
C ALA A 117 3.83 -9.47 -2.39
N GLU A 118 3.58 -10.49 -1.58
CA GLU A 118 2.21 -10.92 -1.33
C GLU A 118 1.55 -9.99 -0.33
N SER A 119 0.37 -9.52 -0.68
CA SER A 119 -0.37 -8.56 0.12
C SER A 119 -1.75 -9.09 0.46
N LEU A 120 -2.28 -8.60 1.57
CA LEU A 120 -3.64 -8.85 2.00
C LEU A 120 -4.34 -7.51 2.19
N TYR A 121 -5.55 -7.37 1.65
CA TYR A 121 -6.32 -6.13 1.78
C TYR A 121 -7.44 -6.35 2.78
N VAL A 122 -7.50 -5.48 3.77
CA VAL A 122 -8.50 -5.55 4.83
C VAL A 122 -9.19 -4.19 5.01
N LEU A 123 -10.33 -4.19 5.68
CA LEU A 123 -11.05 -2.95 5.98
C LEU A 123 -10.82 -2.56 7.43
N ASP A 124 -10.70 -1.25 7.66
CA ASP A 124 -10.76 -0.73 9.01
C ASP A 124 -12.24 -0.55 9.42
N PRO A 125 -12.54 -0.13 10.66
CA PRO A 125 -13.92 -0.01 11.12
C PRO A 125 -14.78 0.98 10.32
N ASP A 126 -14.18 1.96 9.68
CA ASP A 126 -14.88 2.96 8.89
C ASP A 126 -14.90 2.64 7.40
N GLY A 127 -14.40 1.47 7.02
CA GLY A 127 -14.43 1.05 5.63
C GLY A 127 -13.24 1.51 4.81
N ASN A 128 -12.20 2.03 5.45
CA ASN A 128 -10.97 2.36 4.73
C ASN A 128 -10.22 1.08 4.37
N THR A 129 -9.73 1.01 3.15
CA THR A 129 -8.96 -0.15 2.70
C THR A 129 -7.51 -0.02 3.12
N VAL A 130 -7.02 -1.04 3.80
CA VAL A 130 -5.62 -1.11 4.24
C VAL A 130 -5.00 -2.33 3.60
N GLU A 131 -3.91 -2.11 2.87
CA GLU A 131 -3.12 -3.20 2.31
C GLU A 131 -2.00 -3.53 3.29
N LEU A 132 -1.78 -4.80 3.56
CA LEU A 132 -0.71 -5.28 4.44
C LEU A 132 0.21 -6.15 3.62
N ARG A 133 1.53 -5.96 3.78
CA ARG A 133 2.53 -6.77 3.07
C ARG A 133 3.78 -6.93 3.89
N TRP A 134 4.57 -7.92 3.55
CA TRP A 134 5.90 -8.04 4.11
C TRP A 134 6.88 -8.39 3.00
N TYR A 135 8.10 -7.98 3.20
CA TYR A 135 9.18 -8.28 2.27
C TYR A 135 10.11 -9.28 2.92
N PRO A 136 10.65 -10.24 2.16
CA PRO A 136 11.61 -11.16 2.74
C PRO A 136 12.86 -10.41 3.20
N PRO A 137 13.56 -10.91 4.22
CA PRO A 137 14.80 -10.28 4.63
C PRO A 137 15.77 -10.25 3.47
N GLU A 138 16.55 -9.18 3.40
CA GLU A 138 17.58 -9.09 2.38
C GLU A 138 18.67 -10.11 2.65
N ALA A 139 19.13 -10.75 1.57
CA ALA A 139 20.16 -11.75 1.68
C ALA A 139 21.53 -11.14 1.96
#